data_0b99bb483bb11c8123651a9eb0a4eb21
#
_entry.id   0b99bb483bb11c8123651a9eb0a4eb21
#
_cell.length_a   1.000
_cell.length_b   1.000
_cell.length_c   1.000
_cell.angle_alpha   90.00
_cell.angle_beta   90.00
_cell.angle_gamma   90.00
#
_symmetry.space_group_name_H-M   'P 1'
#
loop_
_entity.id
_entity.type
_entity.pdbx_description
1 polymer ?
#
loop_
_entity_poly.entity_id
_entity_poly.type
_entity_poly.pdbx_seq_one_letter_code
_entity_poly.pdbx_strand_id
1 'polypeptide(L)'
;FNHRGEWEAKINSISKGVVEFCVTKQLRQKENLKEIWLAFSPIKLNYLNIMIQKATELGVTKFIPIITDRTIVRKVNLNRLEKIVVESSEQSNRLKIPTIEKAISLENFIEKNKDLNVIFGDLNTDNMNLNKNKISDKNPLCVLIGPEGDFSVKERESILKLKNIIPLKINDNILRSETAAISMISIVSFNLLS
;
A
#
# COMPACT_ATOMS: atom_id res chain seq x y z
N PHE A 1 -15.76 5.15 -13.91
CA PHE A 1 -15.89 4.03 -12.95
C PHE A 1 -16.19 4.53 -11.55
N ASN A 2 -16.66 3.67 -10.67
CA ASN A 2 -16.86 3.93 -9.26
C ASN A 2 -16.72 2.64 -8.43
N HIS A 3 -16.96 2.71 -7.09
CA HIS A 3 -16.86 1.56 -6.18
C HIS A 3 -17.79 0.37 -6.53
N ARG A 4 -18.72 0.52 -7.46
CA ARG A 4 -19.64 -0.57 -7.94
C ARG A 4 -19.19 -1.18 -9.26
N GLY A 5 -18.19 -0.58 -9.96
CA GLY A 5 -17.65 -1.10 -11.21
C GLY A 5 -17.41 -0.04 -12.28
N GLU A 6 -17.29 -0.48 -13.50
CA GLU A 6 -17.09 0.33 -14.69
C GLU A 6 -18.34 0.28 -15.56
N TRP A 7 -18.72 1.41 -16.13
CA TRP A 7 -19.89 1.56 -16.99
C TRP A 7 -19.54 2.26 -18.30
N GLU A 8 -20.18 1.82 -19.34
CA GLU A 8 -20.27 2.58 -20.57
C GLU A 8 -21.35 3.66 -20.44
N ALA A 9 -21.06 4.86 -20.96
CA ALA A 9 -21.99 5.96 -20.96
C ALA A 9 -22.00 6.65 -22.32
N LYS A 10 -23.16 7.13 -22.75
CA LYS A 10 -23.36 7.91 -23.96
C LYS A 10 -23.53 9.38 -23.58
N ILE A 11 -22.73 10.25 -24.19
CA ILE A 11 -22.85 11.70 -24.01
C ILE A 11 -24.11 12.18 -24.73
N ASN A 12 -24.99 12.87 -24.03
CA ASN A 12 -26.23 13.44 -24.54
C ASN A 12 -26.03 14.90 -24.99
N SER A 13 -25.33 15.70 -24.18
CA SER A 13 -25.07 17.09 -24.49
C SER A 13 -23.76 17.60 -23.87
N ILE A 14 -23.17 18.60 -24.50
CA ILE A 14 -22.03 19.36 -23.99
C ILE A 14 -22.37 20.85 -24.12
N SER A 15 -22.49 21.55 -23.00
CA SER A 15 -22.82 22.99 -22.99
C SER A 15 -22.12 23.68 -21.81
N LYS A 16 -21.45 24.82 -22.11
CA LYS A 16 -20.85 25.72 -21.09
C LYS A 16 -20.02 25.02 -20.00
N GLY A 17 -19.25 23.98 -20.37
CA GLY A 17 -18.43 23.23 -19.40
C GLY A 17 -19.19 22.15 -18.62
N VAL A 18 -20.46 21.92 -18.92
CA VAL A 18 -21.28 20.84 -18.38
C VAL A 18 -21.40 19.74 -19.43
N VAL A 19 -21.15 18.50 -19.03
CA VAL A 19 -21.36 17.30 -19.85
C VAL A 19 -22.49 16.48 -19.25
N GLU A 20 -23.56 16.29 -19.99
CA GLU A 20 -24.64 15.39 -19.63
C GLU A 20 -24.45 14.02 -20.31
N PHE A 21 -24.56 12.96 -19.58
CA PHE A 21 -24.43 11.61 -20.10
C PHE A 21 -25.44 10.65 -19.47
N CYS A 22 -25.77 9.61 -20.21
CA CYS A 22 -26.60 8.52 -19.72
C CYS A 22 -25.77 7.22 -19.64
N VAL A 23 -25.79 6.58 -18.49
CA VAL A 23 -25.15 5.28 -18.30
C VAL A 23 -25.96 4.20 -19.02
N THR A 24 -25.33 3.43 -19.89
CA THR A 24 -25.99 2.47 -20.78
C THR A 24 -25.76 1.01 -20.37
N LYS A 25 -24.54 0.66 -19.95
CA LYS A 25 -24.18 -0.74 -19.66
C LYS A 25 -23.07 -0.81 -18.61
N GLN A 26 -23.14 -1.81 -17.73
CA GLN A 26 -22.03 -2.16 -16.86
C GLN A 26 -21.02 -3.04 -17.62
N LEU A 27 -19.76 -2.59 -17.70
CA LEU A 27 -18.69 -3.30 -18.41
C LEU A 27 -17.95 -4.27 -17.49
N ARG A 28 -17.65 -3.84 -16.26
CA ARG A 28 -16.97 -4.66 -15.25
C ARG A 28 -17.65 -4.47 -13.88
N GLN A 29 -17.77 -5.57 -13.14
CA GLN A 29 -18.19 -5.55 -11.75
C GLN A 29 -16.99 -5.32 -10.82
N LYS A 30 -17.28 -5.02 -9.55
CA LYS A 30 -16.25 -4.89 -8.51
C LYS A 30 -15.41 -6.17 -8.45
N GLU A 31 -14.09 -6.00 -8.46
CA GLU A 31 -13.14 -7.10 -8.32
C GLU A 31 -13.01 -7.52 -6.85
N ASN A 32 -13.04 -8.84 -6.60
CA ASN A 32 -12.65 -9.40 -5.30
C ASN A 32 -11.14 -9.60 -5.29
N LEU A 33 -10.40 -8.54 -4.99
CA LEU A 33 -8.95 -8.59 -4.89
C LEU A 33 -8.53 -8.98 -3.47
N LYS A 34 -7.46 -9.76 -3.35
CA LYS A 34 -6.79 -10.00 -2.08
C LYS A 34 -6.31 -8.64 -1.51
N GLU A 35 -6.54 -8.40 -0.23
CA GLU A 35 -6.19 -7.12 0.37
C GLU A 35 -4.71 -7.04 0.70
N ILE A 36 -3.98 -6.20 -0.03
CA ILE A 36 -2.58 -5.85 0.22
C ILE A 36 -2.55 -4.44 0.79
N TRP A 37 -2.01 -4.29 1.98
CA TRP A 37 -1.81 -3.00 2.63
C TRP A 37 -0.34 -2.62 2.61
N LEU A 38 -0.06 -1.32 2.56
CA LEU A 38 1.28 -0.77 2.74
C LEU A 38 1.31 0.11 3.97
N ALA A 39 2.01 -0.33 5.00
CA ALA A 39 2.37 0.45 6.16
C ALA A 39 3.79 0.98 5.96
N PHE A 40 3.97 2.30 6.02
CA PHE A 40 5.23 2.93 5.65
C PHE A 40 5.53 4.17 6.48
N SER A 41 6.79 4.42 6.77
CA SER A 41 7.20 5.71 7.31
C SER A 41 7.22 6.76 6.21
N PRO A 42 6.58 7.93 6.40
CA PRO A 42 6.61 9.00 5.41
C PRO A 42 8.04 9.48 5.13
N ILE A 43 8.36 9.60 3.85
CA ILE A 43 9.63 10.03 3.30
C ILE A 43 9.51 11.36 2.55
N LYS A 44 10.60 11.89 2.00
CA LYS A 44 10.59 13.15 1.23
C LYS A 44 9.57 13.08 0.09
N LEU A 45 8.88 14.20 -0.14
CA LEU A 45 7.69 14.31 -0.97
C LEU A 45 7.79 13.66 -2.36
N ASN A 46 8.90 13.89 -3.09
CA ASN A 46 9.05 13.35 -4.45
C ASN A 46 9.09 11.81 -4.46
N TYR A 47 9.81 11.22 -3.52
CA TYR A 47 9.92 9.77 -3.38
C TYR A 47 8.62 9.16 -2.84
N LEU A 48 7.96 9.86 -1.92
CA LEU A 48 6.64 9.45 -1.42
C LEU A 48 5.60 9.38 -2.56
N ASN A 49 5.57 10.37 -3.45
CA ASN A 49 4.65 10.36 -4.58
C ASN A 49 4.88 9.13 -5.49
N ILE A 50 6.15 8.82 -5.80
CA ILE A 50 6.52 7.65 -6.60
C ILE A 50 6.11 6.36 -5.89
N MET A 51 6.38 6.24 -4.60
CA MET A 51 6.01 5.07 -3.81
C MET A 51 4.50 4.84 -3.83
N ILE A 52 3.69 5.86 -3.56
CA ILE A 52 2.22 5.75 -3.56
C ILE A 52 1.70 5.41 -4.95
N GLN A 53 2.20 6.07 -5.99
CA GLN A 53 1.84 5.80 -7.37
C GLN A 53 2.10 4.32 -7.72
N LYS A 54 3.34 3.85 -7.57
CA LYS A 54 3.73 2.50 -7.96
C LYS A 54 3.10 1.42 -7.09
N ALA A 55 2.96 1.65 -5.79
CA ALA A 55 2.24 0.75 -4.91
C ALA A 55 0.75 0.62 -5.30
N THR A 56 0.12 1.72 -5.74
CA THR A 56 -1.24 1.69 -6.28
C THR A 56 -1.30 0.82 -7.54
N GLU A 57 -0.43 1.04 -8.52
CA GLU A 57 -0.35 0.25 -9.75
C GLU A 57 -0.13 -1.25 -9.46
N LEU A 58 0.66 -1.58 -8.44
CA LEU A 58 0.98 -2.96 -8.02
C LEU A 58 -0.09 -3.64 -7.15
N GLY A 59 -1.23 -2.99 -6.91
CA GLY A 59 -2.36 -3.66 -6.28
C GLY A 59 -2.61 -3.34 -4.80
N VAL A 60 -1.85 -2.44 -4.18
CA VAL A 60 -2.12 -2.00 -2.80
C VAL A 60 -3.54 -1.46 -2.69
N THR A 61 -4.25 -1.86 -1.63
CA THR A 61 -5.66 -1.48 -1.38
C THR A 61 -5.81 -0.52 -0.21
N LYS A 62 -4.78 -0.39 0.63
CA LYS A 62 -4.77 0.53 1.77
C LYS A 62 -3.35 1.01 2.09
N PHE A 63 -3.22 2.30 2.36
CA PHE A 63 -2.00 2.96 2.79
C PHE A 63 -2.10 3.42 4.23
N ILE A 64 -1.11 3.08 5.07
CA ILE A 64 -1.05 3.42 6.49
C ILE A 64 0.27 4.13 6.78
N PRO A 65 0.30 5.48 6.80
CA PRO A 65 1.49 6.21 7.21
C PRO A 65 1.80 5.97 8.70
N ILE A 66 3.03 5.58 9.03
CA ILE A 66 3.47 5.27 10.39
C ILE A 66 4.59 6.19 10.80
N ILE A 67 4.43 6.85 11.95
CA ILE A 67 5.47 7.67 12.56
C ILE A 67 6.30 6.80 13.49
N THR A 68 7.60 6.72 13.18
CA THR A 68 8.61 5.99 13.93
C THR A 68 9.62 6.95 14.56
N ASP A 69 10.52 6.46 15.41
CA ASP A 69 11.55 7.27 16.08
C ASP A 69 12.38 8.08 15.07
N ARG A 70 12.74 7.46 13.95
CA ARG A 70 13.63 8.06 12.94
C ARG A 70 12.87 8.64 11.74
N THR A 71 11.55 8.78 11.82
CA THR A 71 10.76 9.45 10.78
C THR A 71 11.04 10.95 10.76
N ILE A 72 11.58 11.45 9.66
CA ILE A 72 11.87 12.88 9.47
C ILE A 72 10.60 13.63 9.07
N VAL A 73 9.83 13.11 8.12
CA VAL A 73 8.61 13.73 7.60
C VAL A 73 7.41 13.29 8.45
N ARG A 74 6.95 14.14 9.37
CA ARG A 74 5.88 13.79 10.32
C ARG A 74 4.48 14.21 9.87
N LYS A 75 4.35 14.99 8.80
CA LYS A 75 3.07 15.46 8.25
C LYS A 75 2.91 14.99 6.82
N VAL A 76 1.78 14.38 6.54
CA VAL A 76 1.42 13.88 5.20
C VAL A 76 0.23 14.69 4.69
N ASN A 77 0.34 15.19 3.47
CA ASN A 77 -0.78 15.85 2.78
C ASN A 77 -1.69 14.79 2.15
N LEU A 78 -2.72 14.38 2.88
CA LEU A 78 -3.66 13.33 2.46
C LEU A 78 -4.36 13.68 1.14
N ASN A 79 -4.84 14.91 0.98
CA ASN A 79 -5.53 15.35 -0.24
C ASN A 79 -4.65 15.19 -1.49
N ARG A 80 -3.34 15.41 -1.35
CA ARG A 80 -2.39 15.18 -2.45
C ARG A 80 -2.22 13.70 -2.75
N LEU A 81 -2.06 12.87 -1.72
CA LEU A 81 -1.90 11.44 -1.91
C LEU A 81 -3.17 10.80 -2.50
N GLU A 82 -4.35 11.25 -2.09
CA GLU A 82 -5.63 10.80 -2.65
C GLU A 82 -5.72 11.08 -4.16
N LYS A 83 -5.27 12.25 -4.61
CA LYS A 83 -5.20 12.55 -6.05
C LYS A 83 -4.28 11.57 -6.79
N ILE A 84 -3.08 11.31 -6.25
CA ILE A 84 -2.13 10.37 -6.83
C ILE A 84 -2.73 8.96 -6.92
N VAL A 85 -3.41 8.51 -5.87
CA VAL A 85 -4.06 7.20 -5.83
C VAL A 85 -5.17 7.09 -6.88
N VAL A 86 -5.99 8.14 -7.06
CA VAL A 86 -7.05 8.19 -8.08
C VAL A 86 -6.43 8.12 -9.48
N GLU A 87 -5.51 9.02 -9.81
CA GLU A 87 -4.83 9.07 -11.11
C GLU A 87 -4.12 7.75 -11.44
N SER A 88 -3.45 7.15 -10.44
CA SER A 88 -2.76 5.87 -10.61
C SER A 88 -3.74 4.71 -10.81
N SER A 89 -4.89 4.74 -10.15
CA SER A 89 -5.94 3.74 -10.32
C SER A 89 -6.56 3.81 -11.71
N GLU A 90 -6.81 5.02 -12.22
CA GLU A 90 -7.30 5.26 -13.58
C GLU A 90 -6.30 4.75 -14.63
N GLN A 91 -5.04 5.13 -14.50
CA GLN A 91 -3.99 4.75 -15.44
C GLN A 91 -3.74 3.24 -15.46
N SER A 92 -3.80 2.57 -14.30
CA SER A 92 -3.60 1.11 -14.18
C SER A 92 -4.88 0.30 -14.37
N ASN A 93 -5.99 0.95 -14.77
CA ASN A 93 -7.27 0.33 -15.07
C ASN A 93 -7.88 -0.44 -13.88
N ARG A 94 -7.64 0.04 -12.65
CA ARG A 94 -8.19 -0.53 -11.41
C ARG A 94 -9.57 0.02 -11.12
N LEU A 95 -10.47 -0.84 -10.66
CA LEU A 95 -11.80 -0.43 -10.19
C LEU A 95 -11.81 -0.02 -8.72
N LYS A 96 -10.98 -0.67 -7.90
CA LYS A 96 -10.88 -0.36 -6.47
C LYS A 96 -9.82 0.71 -6.24
N ILE A 97 -10.25 1.91 -5.84
CA ILE A 97 -9.35 2.98 -5.40
C ILE A 97 -8.87 2.64 -3.99
N PRO A 98 -7.55 2.62 -3.73
CA PRO A 98 -6.99 2.43 -2.40
C PRO A 98 -7.41 3.52 -1.41
N THR A 99 -7.54 3.15 -0.14
CA THR A 99 -7.77 4.10 0.96
C THR A 99 -6.45 4.54 1.58
N ILE A 100 -6.41 5.77 2.10
CA ILE A 100 -5.25 6.30 2.82
C ILE A 100 -5.69 6.69 4.23
N GLU A 101 -5.04 6.12 5.24
CA GLU A 101 -5.31 6.47 6.64
C GLU A 101 -4.53 7.71 7.09
N LYS A 102 -4.97 8.32 8.19
CA LYS A 102 -4.18 9.34 8.87
C LYS A 102 -2.94 8.68 9.48
N ALA A 103 -1.84 9.45 9.55
CA ALA A 103 -0.63 8.97 10.19
C ALA A 103 -0.85 8.60 11.66
N ILE A 104 -0.33 7.45 12.07
CA ILE A 104 -0.39 6.91 13.43
C ILE A 104 1.01 6.56 13.93
N SER A 105 1.20 6.42 15.23
CA SER A 105 2.46 5.90 15.76
C SER A 105 2.62 4.40 15.49
N LEU A 106 3.85 3.91 15.50
CA LEU A 106 4.13 2.48 15.34
C LEU A 106 3.45 1.65 16.45
N GLU A 107 3.42 2.13 17.68
CA GLU A 107 2.76 1.46 18.80
C GLU A 107 1.27 1.28 18.53
N ASN A 108 0.60 2.37 18.09
CA ASN A 108 -0.82 2.34 17.74
C ASN A 108 -1.09 1.41 16.54
N PHE A 109 -0.17 1.35 15.56
CA PHE A 109 -0.28 0.41 14.45
C PHE A 109 -0.22 -1.04 14.94
N ILE A 110 0.76 -1.38 15.77
CA ILE A 110 0.94 -2.71 16.35
C ILE A 110 -0.28 -3.11 17.17
N GLU A 111 -0.78 -2.22 18.03
CA GLU A 111 -1.91 -2.49 18.92
C GLU A 111 -3.20 -2.78 18.14
N LYS A 112 -3.48 -1.99 17.09
CA LYS A 112 -4.69 -2.12 16.29
C LYS A 112 -4.67 -3.31 15.31
N ASN A 113 -3.50 -3.84 14.98
CA ASN A 113 -3.32 -4.79 13.89
C ASN A 113 -2.65 -6.11 14.34
N LYS A 114 -2.95 -6.59 15.55
CA LYS A 114 -2.32 -7.77 16.17
C LYS A 114 -2.45 -9.06 15.37
N ASP A 115 -3.54 -9.22 14.63
CA ASP A 115 -3.84 -10.43 13.83
C ASP A 115 -3.47 -10.29 12.35
N LEU A 116 -2.96 -9.13 11.93
CA LEU A 116 -2.58 -8.86 10.56
C LEU A 116 -1.38 -9.73 10.14
N ASN A 117 -1.38 -10.24 8.91
CA ASN A 117 -0.17 -10.82 8.33
C ASN A 117 0.77 -9.68 7.94
N VAL A 118 1.96 -9.60 8.53
CA VAL A 118 2.90 -8.52 8.26
C VAL A 118 4.16 -9.07 7.62
N ILE A 119 4.47 -8.62 6.41
CA ILE A 119 5.78 -8.81 5.78
C ILE A 119 6.60 -7.58 6.11
N PHE A 120 7.60 -7.78 6.92
CA PHE A 120 8.45 -6.72 7.44
C PHE A 120 9.76 -6.64 6.66
N GLY A 121 9.99 -5.51 5.98
CA GLY A 121 11.26 -5.20 5.34
C GLY A 121 12.34 -4.99 6.38
N ASP A 122 13.14 -6.01 6.62
CA ASP A 122 14.14 -6.05 7.68
C ASP A 122 15.53 -6.29 7.10
N LEU A 123 16.41 -5.31 7.21
CA LEU A 123 17.80 -5.41 6.74
C LEU A 123 18.64 -6.37 7.58
N ASN A 124 18.21 -6.66 8.82
CA ASN A 124 18.94 -7.43 9.81
C ASN A 124 18.49 -8.90 9.88
N THR A 125 17.67 -9.37 8.94
CA THR A 125 17.31 -10.77 8.81
C THR A 125 18.07 -11.44 7.68
N ASP A 126 18.37 -12.75 7.83
CA ASP A 126 18.94 -13.58 6.75
C ASP A 126 17.84 -14.22 5.88
N ASN A 127 16.57 -14.04 6.24
CA ASN A 127 15.45 -14.62 5.49
C ASN A 127 15.22 -13.86 4.18
N MET A 128 15.51 -14.49 3.07
CA MET A 128 15.27 -14.00 1.71
C MET A 128 14.11 -14.70 1.00
N ASN A 129 13.38 -15.58 1.68
CA ASN A 129 12.32 -16.39 1.11
C ASN A 129 10.96 -16.06 1.71
N LEU A 130 9.99 -15.71 0.86
CA LEU A 130 8.60 -15.54 1.25
C LEU A 130 7.88 -16.89 1.27
N ASN A 131 7.67 -17.43 2.47
CA ASN A 131 6.93 -18.69 2.63
C ASN A 131 5.42 -18.43 2.72
N LYS A 132 4.68 -18.77 1.66
CA LYS A 132 3.23 -18.61 1.58
C LYS A 132 2.46 -19.34 2.67
N ASN A 133 2.95 -20.50 3.12
CA ASN A 133 2.29 -21.32 4.15
C ASN A 133 2.21 -20.61 5.52
N LYS A 134 2.97 -19.54 5.71
CA LYS A 134 2.92 -18.70 6.91
C LYS A 134 1.90 -17.55 6.82
N ILE A 135 1.27 -17.36 5.66
CA ILE A 135 0.32 -16.28 5.41
C ILE A 135 -1.11 -16.84 5.56
N SER A 136 -1.83 -16.35 6.53
CA SER A 136 -3.25 -16.72 6.71
C SER A 136 -4.11 -16.07 5.62
N ASP A 137 -4.93 -16.87 4.92
CA ASP A 137 -5.85 -16.36 3.91
C ASP A 137 -7.02 -15.53 4.48
N LYS A 138 -7.23 -15.61 5.79
CA LYS A 138 -8.34 -14.93 6.48
C LYS A 138 -8.07 -13.44 6.73
N ASN A 139 -6.81 -13.04 6.78
CA ASN A 139 -6.42 -11.68 7.17
C ASN A 139 -5.75 -10.95 6.01
N PRO A 140 -5.91 -9.61 5.93
CA PRO A 140 -5.17 -8.80 4.97
C PRO A 140 -3.65 -9.01 5.15
N LEU A 141 -2.91 -8.81 4.06
CA LEU A 141 -1.47 -8.86 4.05
C LEU A 141 -0.91 -7.44 4.04
N CYS A 142 -0.07 -7.11 5.00
CA CYS A 142 0.53 -5.80 5.13
C CYS A 142 2.04 -5.86 4.90
N VAL A 143 2.53 -5.09 3.95
CA VAL A 143 3.95 -4.80 3.79
C VAL A 143 4.30 -3.64 4.72
N LEU A 144 5.31 -3.81 5.58
CA LEU A 144 5.80 -2.80 6.52
C LEU A 144 7.20 -2.35 6.13
N ILE A 145 7.34 -1.05 5.81
CA ILE A 145 8.61 -0.42 5.39
C ILE A 145 8.96 0.75 6.30
N GLY A 146 10.19 0.76 6.78
CA GLY A 146 10.74 1.82 7.64
C GLY A 146 11.15 3.10 6.90
N PRO A 147 11.60 4.12 7.67
CA PRO A 147 12.18 5.34 7.12
C PRO A 147 13.58 5.08 6.57
N GLU A 148 14.19 6.09 5.94
CA GLU A 148 15.56 6.02 5.43
C GLU A 148 16.62 5.69 6.52
N GLY A 149 16.32 6.02 7.78
CA GLY A 149 17.18 5.72 8.93
C GLY A 149 16.92 4.37 9.58
N ASP A 150 16.06 3.53 8.99
CA ASP A 150 15.58 2.26 9.54
C ASP A 150 14.81 2.41 10.88
N PHE A 151 14.25 1.34 11.39
CA PHE A 151 13.64 1.28 12.72
C PHE A 151 14.69 1.33 13.83
N SER A 152 14.35 1.89 14.99
CA SER A 152 15.18 1.74 16.20
C SER A 152 15.19 0.29 16.68
N VAL A 153 16.17 -0.09 17.49
CA VAL A 153 16.27 -1.45 18.03
C VAL A 153 15.00 -1.83 18.80
N LYS A 154 14.45 -0.92 19.61
CA LYS A 154 13.22 -1.13 20.36
C LYS A 154 12.00 -1.33 19.45
N GLU A 155 11.90 -0.53 18.41
CA GLU A 155 10.82 -0.64 17.43
C GLU A 155 10.89 -1.97 16.69
N ARG A 156 12.07 -2.36 16.20
CA ARG A 156 12.28 -3.66 15.57
C ARG A 156 11.90 -4.82 16.47
N GLU A 157 12.33 -4.81 17.72
CA GLU A 157 11.94 -5.83 18.71
C GLU A 157 10.43 -5.90 18.93
N SER A 158 9.74 -4.75 18.94
CA SER A 158 8.29 -4.68 19.08
C SER A 158 7.57 -5.23 17.85
N ILE A 159 8.06 -4.94 16.65
CA ILE A 159 7.54 -5.47 15.38
C ILE A 159 7.69 -6.99 15.36
N LEU A 160 8.86 -7.52 15.73
CA LEU A 160 9.14 -8.96 15.73
C LEU A 160 8.32 -9.78 16.74
N LYS A 161 7.65 -9.13 17.69
CA LYS A 161 6.69 -9.78 18.64
C LYS A 161 5.29 -9.99 18.04
N LEU A 162 5.00 -9.44 16.85
CA LEU A 162 3.73 -9.67 16.18
C LEU A 162 3.56 -11.16 15.84
N LYS A 163 2.34 -11.70 16.06
CA LYS A 163 2.04 -13.12 15.89
C LYS A 163 2.31 -13.66 14.48
N ASN A 164 1.92 -12.87 13.47
CA ASN A 164 1.99 -13.27 12.05
C ASN A 164 3.00 -12.41 11.30
N ILE A 165 4.21 -12.27 11.84
CA ILE A 165 5.28 -11.48 11.26
C ILE A 165 6.19 -12.36 10.39
N ILE A 166 6.55 -11.87 9.23
CA ILE A 166 7.55 -12.46 8.33
C ILE A 166 8.60 -11.38 8.03
N PRO A 167 9.73 -11.37 8.77
CA PRO A 167 10.85 -10.54 8.40
C PRO A 167 11.41 -11.01 7.06
N LEU A 168 11.64 -10.09 6.14
CA LEU A 168 12.11 -10.41 4.78
C LEU A 168 13.18 -9.42 4.34
N LYS A 169 14.33 -9.93 3.94
CA LYS A 169 15.39 -9.21 3.25
C LYS A 169 15.24 -9.47 1.75
N ILE A 170 15.04 -8.44 0.96
CA ILE A 170 14.76 -8.58 -0.47
C ILE A 170 15.99 -8.36 -1.36
N ASN A 171 17.06 -7.81 -0.82
CA ASN A 171 18.30 -7.52 -1.55
C ASN A 171 19.48 -7.44 -0.58
N ASP A 172 20.69 -7.74 -1.05
CA ASP A 172 21.92 -7.54 -0.28
C ASP A 172 22.33 -6.07 -0.20
N ASN A 173 21.92 -5.25 -1.18
CA ASN A 173 22.12 -3.81 -1.13
C ASN A 173 21.07 -3.15 -0.23
N ILE A 174 21.47 -2.06 0.44
CA ILE A 174 20.53 -1.21 1.16
C ILE A 174 19.72 -0.41 0.15
N LEU A 175 18.42 -0.73 0.06
CA LEU A 175 17.49 -0.04 -0.83
C LEU A 175 16.95 1.22 -0.14
N ARG A 176 16.62 2.25 -0.93
CA ARG A 176 15.80 3.36 -0.44
C ARG A 176 14.39 2.87 -0.10
N SER A 177 13.72 3.55 0.82
CA SER A 177 12.40 3.14 1.31
C SER A 177 11.38 2.97 0.20
N GLU A 178 11.33 3.88 -0.80
CA GLU A 178 10.44 3.75 -1.94
C GLU A 178 10.78 2.53 -2.81
N THR A 179 12.06 2.26 -3.04
CA THR A 179 12.51 1.10 -3.80
C THR A 179 12.18 -0.19 -3.06
N ALA A 180 12.44 -0.24 -1.75
CA ALA A 180 12.11 -1.39 -0.91
C ALA A 180 10.60 -1.67 -0.91
N ALA A 181 9.77 -0.64 -0.77
CA ALA A 181 8.31 -0.77 -0.81
C ALA A 181 7.83 -1.34 -2.14
N ILE A 182 8.26 -0.77 -3.28
CA ILE A 182 7.85 -1.20 -4.62
C ILE A 182 8.29 -2.65 -4.88
N SER A 183 9.55 -2.98 -4.59
CA SER A 183 10.09 -4.32 -4.80
C SER A 183 9.37 -5.36 -3.93
N MET A 184 9.15 -5.06 -2.66
CA MET A 184 8.46 -5.99 -1.75
C MET A 184 7.00 -6.20 -2.14
N ILE A 185 6.27 -5.16 -2.50
CA ILE A 185 4.89 -5.26 -2.99
C ILE A 185 4.84 -6.11 -4.27
N SER A 186 5.79 -5.92 -5.20
CA SER A 186 5.87 -6.71 -6.43
C SER A 186 6.07 -8.20 -6.13
N ILE A 187 7.01 -8.55 -5.24
CA ILE A 187 7.26 -9.93 -4.81
C ILE A 187 6.01 -10.53 -4.15
N VAL A 188 5.38 -9.78 -3.27
CA VAL A 188 4.15 -10.20 -2.58
C VAL A 188 3.01 -10.43 -3.56
N SER A 189 2.75 -9.48 -4.44
CA SER A 189 1.69 -9.57 -5.45
C SER A 189 1.89 -10.77 -6.38
N PHE A 190 3.11 -10.97 -6.88
CA PHE A 190 3.44 -12.13 -7.72
C PHE A 190 3.19 -13.44 -6.98
N ASN A 191 3.66 -13.53 -5.73
CA ASN A 191 3.45 -14.73 -4.92
C ASN A 191 1.98 -15.00 -4.57
N LEU A 192 1.11 -13.99 -4.51
CA LEU A 192 -0.31 -14.17 -4.23
C LEU A 192 -1.12 -14.57 -5.47
N LEU A 193 -0.64 -14.26 -6.67
CA LEU A 193 -1.29 -14.57 -7.95
C LEU A 193 -0.92 -15.97 -8.49
N SER A 194 0.18 -16.53 -8.01
CA SER A 194 0.66 -17.89 -8.31
C SER A 194 0.25 -18.88 -7.22
#